data_082009f9c72000ffa19397350fcd3964
#
_entry.id   082009f9c72000ffa19397350fcd3964
#
_cell.length_a   1.000
_cell.length_b   1.000
_cell.length_c   1.000
_cell.angle_alpha   90.00
_cell.angle_beta   90.00
_cell.angle_gamma   90.00
#
_symmetry.space_group_name_H-M   'P 1'
#
loop_
_entity.id
_entity.type
_entity.pdbx_description
1 polymer ?
#
loop_
_entity_poly.entity_id
_entity_poly.type
_entity_poly.pdbx_seq_one_letter_code
_entity_poly.pdbx_strand_id
1 'polypeptide(L)'
;MTRQANARLRLEHLRSGVPLPPTVEPWVFGRAGILTHLADLLDTVAAKSGRTYALAANYGDGKTHTLRALWHLASQRNFVVSTIALTRETPLDRLDRIYPKLIADTYLPGAAQPGIARLVLGLDADSPESHRLLEWARTELHPKLHAVLHNLLEGQSTEATEVLLGDLERMDLGVADLKRIHRTNFHTALKAPRFSALRDVRDYLRLVDYLIRLRGYAGWVILFDEVELVGRLGRVGRAKSYANIGRLAIDGLGTGHVLPVFAVASNFYTDVLLRRNDQQLAPDWLAVRGDAEAVEACRRGIALLQEAHLLQPLSPANWQQFLQNLIDAHESAYDWSSGLTGQSLWELVRAITTETDTKVRVRLRLAIQWLDLLHQYGRPPTIRTVHGIGEVDVSEEPEAAAAAEDDPAAAAPSAATEDER
;
A
#
# COMPACT_ATOMS: atom_id res chain seq x y z
N MET A 1 8.82 14.31 21.39
CA MET A 1 7.80 13.73 22.33
C MET A 1 8.50 13.19 23.55
N THR A 2 7.90 13.30 24.76
CA THR A 2 8.44 12.66 25.98
C THR A 2 8.29 11.13 25.87
N ARG A 3 9.12 10.37 26.63
CA ARG A 3 9.02 8.89 26.69
C ARG A 3 7.61 8.43 27.05
N GLN A 4 6.98 9.09 28.01
CA GLN A 4 5.62 8.81 28.46
C GLN A 4 4.57 9.06 27.35
N ALA A 5 4.66 10.20 26.63
CA ALA A 5 3.74 10.51 25.53
C ALA A 5 3.85 9.50 24.37
N ASN A 6 5.08 9.03 24.07
CA ASN A 6 5.31 8.00 23.06
C ASN A 6 4.73 6.64 23.51
N ALA A 7 4.88 6.28 24.78
CA ALA A 7 4.31 5.05 25.35
C ALA A 7 2.77 5.06 25.26
N ARG A 8 2.13 6.16 25.65
CA ARG A 8 0.66 6.34 25.53
C ARG A 8 0.19 6.22 24.10
N LEU A 9 0.84 6.90 23.17
CA LEU A 9 0.50 6.83 21.74
C LEU A 9 0.54 5.40 21.23
N ARG A 10 1.60 4.63 21.55
CA ARG A 10 1.73 3.22 21.17
C ARG A 10 0.61 2.35 21.73
N LEU A 11 0.27 2.53 23.01
CA LEU A 11 -0.82 1.76 23.65
C LEU A 11 -2.17 2.05 23.00
N GLU A 12 -2.49 3.32 22.72
CA GLU A 12 -3.76 3.69 22.07
C GLU A 12 -3.88 3.06 20.67
N HIS A 13 -2.81 3.08 19.88
CA HIS A 13 -2.81 2.45 18.57
C HIS A 13 -2.92 0.92 18.64
N LEU A 14 -2.24 0.28 19.60
CA LEU A 14 -2.36 -1.17 19.82
C LEU A 14 -3.75 -1.56 20.32
N ARG A 15 -4.37 -0.74 21.21
CA ARG A 15 -5.70 -0.94 21.76
C ARG A 15 -6.78 -0.83 20.68
N SER A 16 -6.71 0.20 19.86
CA SER A 16 -7.64 0.44 18.76
C SER A 16 -7.39 -0.48 17.55
N GLY A 17 -6.21 -1.13 17.48
CA GLY A 17 -5.80 -1.92 16.32
C GLY A 17 -5.50 -1.06 15.08
N VAL A 18 -5.36 0.25 15.25
CA VAL A 18 -4.97 1.17 14.18
C VAL A 18 -3.44 1.13 14.03
N PRO A 19 -2.88 1.08 12.81
CA PRO A 19 -1.44 1.12 12.60
C PRO A 19 -0.81 2.38 13.21
N LEU A 20 0.40 2.25 13.76
CA LEU A 20 1.17 3.39 14.27
C LEU A 20 1.40 4.42 13.15
N PRO A 21 1.46 5.74 13.48
CA PRO A 21 1.85 6.76 12.52
C PRO A 21 3.22 6.44 11.89
N PRO A 22 3.48 6.82 10.64
CA PRO A 22 4.76 6.59 9.98
C PRO A 22 5.96 7.14 10.73
N THR A 23 5.78 8.17 11.55
CA THR A 23 6.83 8.81 12.36
C THR A 23 7.20 8.02 13.62
N VAL A 24 6.45 6.96 13.95
CA VAL A 24 6.69 6.13 15.14
C VAL A 24 7.18 4.75 14.73
N GLU A 25 8.42 4.43 15.09
CA GLU A 25 9.03 3.14 14.79
C GLU A 25 8.24 1.99 15.43
N PRO A 26 7.84 0.96 14.67
CA PRO A 26 7.10 -0.18 15.21
C PRO A 26 8.01 -1.11 16.03
N TRP A 27 7.43 -1.80 17.00
CA TRP A 27 8.13 -2.91 17.65
C TRP A 27 8.12 -4.14 16.75
N VAL A 28 9.28 -4.68 16.46
CA VAL A 28 9.40 -5.82 15.55
C VAL A 28 9.91 -7.04 16.30
N PHE A 29 9.10 -8.09 16.36
CA PHE A 29 9.44 -9.36 16.99
C PHE A 29 9.20 -10.52 16.03
N GLY A 30 10.10 -11.49 16.05
CA GLY A 30 9.96 -12.70 15.24
C GLY A 30 9.95 -12.47 13.72
N ARG A 31 10.44 -11.32 13.27
CA ARG A 31 10.48 -10.93 11.85
C ARG A 31 11.90 -10.68 11.33
N ALA A 32 12.93 -11.01 12.11
CA ALA A 32 14.32 -10.73 11.74
C ALA A 32 14.68 -11.28 10.35
N GLY A 33 14.32 -12.53 10.06
CA GLY A 33 14.65 -13.15 8.76
C GLY A 33 13.98 -12.43 7.57
N ILE A 34 12.70 -12.07 7.70
CA ILE A 34 12.01 -11.33 6.63
C ILE A 34 12.55 -9.91 6.49
N LEU A 35 12.90 -9.24 7.58
CA LEU A 35 13.47 -7.89 7.52
C LEU A 35 14.88 -7.90 6.92
N THR A 36 15.69 -8.92 7.20
CA THR A 36 16.99 -9.10 6.53
C THR A 36 16.78 -9.26 5.03
N HIS A 37 15.87 -10.15 4.61
CA HIS A 37 15.55 -10.33 3.20
C HIS A 37 15.05 -9.03 2.53
N LEU A 38 14.16 -8.29 3.20
CA LEU A 38 13.68 -7.00 2.69
C LEU A 38 14.79 -5.94 2.63
N ALA A 39 15.77 -5.99 3.56
CA ALA A 39 16.96 -5.15 3.50
C ALA A 39 17.81 -5.46 2.24
N ASP A 40 18.03 -6.74 1.95
CA ASP A 40 18.76 -7.19 0.75
C ASP A 40 18.04 -6.78 -0.54
N LEU A 41 16.69 -6.79 -0.55
CA LEU A 41 15.90 -6.28 -1.67
C LEU A 41 16.09 -4.77 -1.86
N LEU A 42 16.10 -4.00 -0.78
CA LEU A 42 16.36 -2.55 -0.84
C LEU A 42 17.76 -2.27 -1.42
N ASP A 43 18.78 -3.00 -0.96
CA ASP A 43 20.15 -2.86 -1.45
C ASP A 43 20.26 -3.21 -2.94
N THR A 44 19.51 -4.23 -3.39
CA THR A 44 19.41 -4.63 -4.79
C THR A 44 18.76 -3.53 -5.65
N VAL A 45 17.68 -2.91 -5.15
CA VAL A 45 17.00 -1.82 -5.85
C VAL A 45 17.85 -0.55 -5.89
N ALA A 46 18.59 -0.24 -4.82
CA ALA A 46 19.55 0.85 -4.81
C ALA A 46 20.65 0.66 -5.87
N ALA A 47 21.02 -0.59 -6.17
CA ALA A 47 21.95 -0.96 -7.24
C ALA A 47 21.30 -1.01 -8.65
N LYS A 48 20.13 -0.40 -8.85
CA LYS A 48 19.39 -0.28 -10.12
C LYS A 48 18.83 -1.62 -10.65
N SER A 49 18.58 -2.58 -9.79
CA SER A 49 17.94 -3.83 -10.16
C SER A 49 16.58 -3.92 -9.47
N GLY A 50 15.55 -3.41 -10.14
CA GLY A 50 14.17 -3.40 -9.65
C GLY A 50 13.73 -4.78 -9.16
N ARG A 51 13.02 -4.81 -8.07
CA ARG A 51 12.48 -6.02 -7.46
C ARG A 51 11.02 -5.80 -7.09
N THR A 52 10.32 -6.89 -6.91
CA THR A 52 8.95 -6.90 -6.41
C THR A 52 8.83 -7.95 -5.33
N TYR A 53 7.97 -7.71 -4.38
CA TYR A 53 7.76 -8.64 -3.29
C TYR A 53 6.28 -8.81 -2.99
N ALA A 54 5.86 -10.03 -2.67
CA ALA A 54 4.51 -10.31 -2.18
C ALA A 54 4.58 -10.98 -0.81
N LEU A 55 3.76 -10.51 0.11
CA LEU A 55 3.67 -10.96 1.49
C LEU A 55 2.27 -11.48 1.76
N ALA A 56 2.15 -12.71 2.23
CA ALA A 56 0.89 -13.31 2.63
C ALA A 56 0.84 -13.55 4.15
N ALA A 57 -0.30 -13.31 4.77
CA ALA A 57 -0.54 -13.69 6.16
C ALA A 57 -2.03 -13.83 6.43
N ASN A 58 -2.41 -14.54 7.49
CA ASN A 58 -3.79 -14.55 7.95
C ASN A 58 -4.19 -13.16 8.43
N TYR A 59 -5.49 -12.92 8.47
CA TYR A 59 -6.02 -11.68 9.02
C TYR A 59 -5.60 -11.52 10.50
N GLY A 60 -4.99 -10.39 10.82
CA GLY A 60 -4.51 -10.11 12.17
C GLY A 60 -3.11 -10.62 12.52
N ASP A 61 -2.39 -11.29 11.61
CA ASP A 61 -1.03 -11.83 11.86
C ASP A 61 0.10 -10.82 11.59
N GLY A 62 -0.24 -9.55 11.35
CA GLY A 62 0.75 -8.48 11.30
C GLY A 62 1.24 -8.09 9.90
N LYS A 63 0.45 -8.30 8.83
CA LYS A 63 0.76 -7.80 7.47
C LYS A 63 1.11 -6.31 7.49
N THR A 64 0.15 -5.48 7.89
CA THR A 64 0.31 -4.02 7.97
C THR A 64 1.48 -3.61 8.87
N HIS A 65 1.69 -4.36 9.97
CA HIS A 65 2.82 -4.11 10.87
C HIS A 65 4.17 -4.38 10.19
N THR A 66 4.28 -5.47 9.41
CA THR A 66 5.48 -5.78 8.62
C THR A 66 5.72 -4.72 7.54
N LEU A 67 4.67 -4.24 6.87
CA LEU A 67 4.78 -3.11 5.94
C LEU A 67 5.29 -1.84 6.63
N ARG A 68 4.84 -1.56 7.86
CA ARG A 68 5.34 -0.41 8.65
C ARG A 68 6.82 -0.58 9.04
N ALA A 69 7.24 -1.80 9.38
CA ALA A 69 8.66 -2.07 9.64
C ALA A 69 9.51 -1.84 8.39
N LEU A 70 9.04 -2.30 7.23
CA LEU A 70 9.70 -2.03 5.94
C LEU A 70 9.73 -0.54 5.62
N TRP A 71 8.65 0.19 5.91
CA TRP A 71 8.59 1.64 5.73
C TRP A 71 9.75 2.34 6.47
N HIS A 72 9.95 2.01 7.75
CA HIS A 72 11.05 2.56 8.56
C HIS A 72 12.42 2.15 8.03
N LEU A 73 12.58 0.88 7.71
CA LEU A 73 13.81 0.34 7.15
C LEU A 73 14.20 1.04 5.83
N ALA A 74 13.25 1.26 4.95
CA ALA A 74 13.43 1.94 3.68
C ALA A 74 13.76 3.43 3.87
N SER A 75 13.03 4.12 4.76
CA SER A 75 13.28 5.53 5.08
C SER A 75 14.69 5.75 5.64
N GLN A 76 15.18 4.85 6.52
CA GLN A 76 16.54 4.89 7.05
C GLN A 76 17.62 4.66 5.97
N ARG A 77 17.27 3.98 4.88
CA ARG A 77 18.13 3.74 3.71
C ARG A 77 17.94 4.75 2.58
N ASN A 78 17.38 5.91 2.88
CA ASN A 78 17.16 6.99 1.92
C ASN A 78 16.21 6.65 0.76
N PHE A 79 15.25 5.75 0.97
CA PHE A 79 14.17 5.50 0.02
C PHE A 79 12.96 6.39 0.30
N VAL A 80 12.33 6.88 -0.76
CA VAL A 80 10.99 7.45 -0.71
C VAL A 80 9.98 6.31 -0.52
N VAL A 81 8.99 6.50 0.34
CA VAL A 81 8.02 5.45 0.63
C VAL A 81 6.61 5.98 0.44
N SER A 82 5.82 5.26 -0.34
CA SER A 82 4.38 5.49 -0.52
C SER A 82 3.59 4.31 0.02
N THR A 83 2.45 4.57 0.66
CA THR A 83 1.58 3.52 1.19
C THR A 83 0.17 3.67 0.65
N ILE A 84 -0.49 2.56 0.35
CA ILE A 84 -1.91 2.56 0.05
C ILE A 84 -2.57 1.28 0.59
N ALA A 85 -3.62 1.44 1.39
CA ALA A 85 -4.56 0.36 1.66
C ALA A 85 -5.66 0.41 0.59
N LEU A 86 -5.84 -0.70 -0.13
CA LEU A 86 -6.87 -0.77 -1.15
C LEU A 86 -8.27 -0.68 -0.52
N THR A 87 -9.20 -0.09 -1.25
CA THR A 87 -10.61 0.06 -0.85
C THR A 87 -11.52 -0.15 -2.06
N ARG A 88 -12.82 -0.09 -1.88
CA ARG A 88 -13.78 -0.07 -3.01
C ARG A 88 -13.61 1.15 -3.91
N GLU A 89 -13.10 2.26 -3.37
CA GLU A 89 -12.88 3.51 -4.12
C GLU A 89 -11.54 3.49 -4.87
N THR A 90 -10.57 2.74 -4.37
CA THR A 90 -9.21 2.61 -4.92
C THR A 90 -8.92 1.16 -5.32
N PRO A 91 -9.72 0.57 -6.24
CA PRO A 91 -9.51 -0.80 -6.67
C PRO A 91 -8.30 -0.91 -7.60
N LEU A 92 -7.61 -2.03 -7.56
CA LEU A 92 -6.32 -2.21 -8.24
C LEU A 92 -6.43 -2.27 -9.78
N ASP A 93 -7.62 -2.47 -10.33
CA ASP A 93 -7.88 -2.35 -11.79
C ASP A 93 -7.94 -0.89 -12.27
N ARG A 94 -7.90 0.09 -11.34
CA ARG A 94 -8.02 1.53 -11.60
C ARG A 94 -6.83 2.30 -11.00
N LEU A 95 -5.65 2.17 -11.62
CA LEU A 95 -4.45 2.90 -11.19
C LEU A 95 -4.65 4.43 -11.17
N ASP A 96 -5.51 4.94 -12.02
CA ASP A 96 -5.91 6.35 -12.04
C ASP A 96 -6.62 6.82 -10.76
N ARG A 97 -7.30 5.92 -10.05
CA ARG A 97 -7.89 6.18 -8.73
C ARG A 97 -6.91 5.95 -7.58
N ILE A 98 -5.97 5.05 -7.79
CA ILE A 98 -4.92 4.74 -6.81
C ILE A 98 -3.91 5.88 -6.73
N TYR A 99 -3.45 6.39 -7.86
CA TYR A 99 -2.36 7.35 -7.95
C TYR A 99 -2.53 8.56 -7.01
N PRO A 100 -3.64 9.31 -7.00
CA PRO A 100 -3.78 10.46 -6.13
C PRO A 100 -3.67 10.12 -4.63
N LYS A 101 -4.22 8.98 -4.22
CA LYS A 101 -4.15 8.51 -2.83
C LYS A 101 -2.74 8.06 -2.46
N LEU A 102 -2.08 7.34 -3.38
CA LEU A 102 -0.70 6.89 -3.21
C LEU A 102 0.25 8.08 -3.04
N ILE A 103 0.12 9.10 -3.90
CA ILE A 103 0.97 10.29 -3.85
C ILE A 103 0.71 11.12 -2.59
N ALA A 104 -0.55 11.23 -2.16
CA ALA A 104 -0.91 11.93 -0.93
C ALA A 104 -0.31 11.27 0.34
N ASP A 105 0.02 9.97 0.29
CA ASP A 105 0.69 9.23 1.39
C ASP A 105 2.14 8.85 1.01
N THR A 106 2.82 9.73 0.28
CA THR A 106 4.23 9.57 -0.10
C THR A 106 5.12 10.38 0.82
N TYR A 107 6.04 9.71 1.52
CA TYR A 107 6.99 10.33 2.46
C TYR A 107 8.40 10.32 1.88
N LEU A 108 9.00 11.49 1.84
CA LEU A 108 10.43 11.64 1.60
C LEU A 108 11.21 11.36 2.90
N PRO A 109 12.42 10.77 2.84
CA PRO A 109 13.25 10.56 4.01
C PRO A 109 13.41 11.83 4.85
N GLY A 110 13.14 11.72 6.16
CA GLY A 110 13.21 12.84 7.10
C GLY A 110 12.08 13.88 6.99
N ALA A 111 11.12 13.72 6.08
CA ALA A 111 9.99 14.63 5.98
C ALA A 111 8.94 14.32 7.07
N ALA A 112 8.44 15.38 7.73
CA ALA A 112 7.38 15.27 8.73
C ALA A 112 5.97 15.16 8.09
N GLN A 113 5.82 15.64 6.87
CA GLN A 113 4.56 15.65 6.12
C GLN A 113 4.73 14.91 4.79
N PRO A 114 3.70 14.18 4.33
CA PRO A 114 3.71 13.54 3.03
C PRO A 114 3.58 14.56 1.89
N GLY A 115 3.88 14.10 0.67
CA GLY A 115 3.71 14.84 -0.57
C GLY A 115 4.99 14.87 -1.41
N ILE A 116 4.82 15.10 -2.70
CA ILE A 116 5.91 15.09 -3.69
C ILE A 116 6.35 16.49 -4.16
N ALA A 117 5.70 17.54 -3.69
CA ALA A 117 6.01 18.92 -4.13
C ALA A 117 7.50 19.26 -4.00
N ARG A 118 8.18 18.80 -2.96
CA ARG A 118 9.62 18.99 -2.74
C ARG A 118 10.52 18.31 -3.79
N LEU A 119 10.00 17.37 -4.56
CA LEU A 119 10.76 16.75 -5.65
C LEU A 119 10.94 17.71 -6.83
N VAL A 120 10.02 18.65 -7.01
CA VAL A 120 10.03 19.63 -8.12
C VAL A 120 10.43 21.02 -7.64
N LEU A 121 9.87 21.48 -6.52
CA LEU A 121 10.18 22.80 -5.98
C LEU A 121 11.69 22.96 -5.67
N GLY A 122 12.25 24.09 -6.08
CA GLY A 122 13.67 24.41 -5.90
C GLY A 122 14.61 23.65 -6.86
N LEU A 123 14.08 23.08 -7.96
CA LEU A 123 14.90 22.76 -9.13
C LEU A 123 15.25 24.08 -9.83
N ASP A 124 16.52 24.26 -10.16
CA ASP A 124 16.99 25.39 -10.95
C ASP A 124 16.69 25.11 -12.43
N ALA A 125 15.93 26.01 -13.07
CA ALA A 125 15.52 25.87 -14.47
C ALA A 125 16.72 25.72 -15.42
N ASP A 126 17.78 26.48 -15.17
CA ASP A 126 18.97 26.52 -16.00
C ASP A 126 19.97 25.37 -15.71
N SER A 127 19.68 24.52 -14.72
CA SER A 127 20.56 23.40 -14.38
C SER A 127 20.59 22.34 -15.49
N PRO A 128 21.73 21.65 -15.67
CA PRO A 128 21.81 20.49 -16.58
C PRO A 128 20.83 19.37 -16.23
N GLU A 129 20.48 19.25 -14.95
CA GLU A 129 19.50 18.29 -14.42
C GLU A 129 18.10 18.59 -14.93
N SER A 130 17.67 19.84 -14.86
CA SER A 130 16.37 20.30 -15.34
C SER A 130 16.25 20.19 -16.87
N HIS A 131 17.29 20.50 -17.60
CA HIS A 131 17.32 20.30 -19.05
C HIS A 131 17.17 18.81 -19.42
N ARG A 132 17.89 17.91 -18.72
CA ARG A 132 17.75 16.47 -18.93
C ARG A 132 16.35 15.95 -18.57
N LEU A 133 15.76 16.46 -17.49
CA LEU A 133 14.39 16.14 -17.09
C LEU A 133 13.38 16.53 -18.18
N LEU A 134 13.47 17.76 -18.68
CA LEU A 134 12.56 18.26 -19.72
C LEU A 134 12.74 17.49 -21.04
N GLU A 135 13.97 17.21 -21.47
CA GLU A 135 14.21 16.44 -22.70
C GLU A 135 13.68 15.01 -22.57
N TRP A 136 13.92 14.34 -21.43
CA TRP A 136 13.36 13.03 -21.17
C TRP A 136 11.83 13.06 -21.13
N ALA A 137 11.23 14.04 -20.43
CA ALA A 137 9.77 14.16 -20.35
C ALA A 137 9.15 14.43 -21.73
N ARG A 138 9.85 15.17 -22.61
CA ARG A 138 9.41 15.47 -23.97
C ARG A 138 9.35 14.21 -24.85
N THR A 139 10.30 13.29 -24.69
CA THR A 139 10.43 12.09 -25.53
C THR A 139 9.68 10.89 -24.98
N GLU A 140 9.61 10.74 -23.65
CA GLU A 140 9.19 9.52 -22.97
C GLU A 140 7.80 9.60 -22.31
N LEU A 141 7.26 10.80 -22.11
CA LEU A 141 6.00 11.00 -21.41
C LEU A 141 4.94 11.65 -22.29
N HIS A 142 3.70 11.56 -21.82
CA HIS A 142 2.59 12.30 -22.43
C HIS A 142 2.92 13.82 -22.46
N PRO A 143 2.73 14.53 -23.59
CA PRO A 143 3.10 15.95 -23.75
C PRO A 143 2.50 16.90 -22.70
N LYS A 144 1.39 16.51 -22.04
CA LYS A 144 0.84 17.25 -20.90
C LYS A 144 1.85 17.39 -19.77
N LEU A 145 2.54 16.28 -19.41
CA LEU A 145 3.51 16.25 -18.31
C LEU A 145 4.75 17.10 -18.61
N HIS A 146 5.27 17.02 -19.82
CA HIS A 146 6.34 17.92 -20.25
C HIS A 146 5.93 19.39 -20.11
N ALA A 147 4.71 19.75 -20.54
CA ALA A 147 4.23 21.12 -20.43
C ALA A 147 4.02 21.55 -18.97
N VAL A 148 3.53 20.67 -18.08
CA VAL A 148 3.41 20.94 -16.65
C VAL A 148 4.79 21.22 -16.04
N LEU A 149 5.78 20.37 -16.29
CA LEU A 149 7.15 20.55 -15.80
C LEU A 149 7.81 21.82 -16.35
N HIS A 150 7.70 22.08 -17.66
CA HIS A 150 8.26 23.26 -18.29
C HIS A 150 7.71 24.54 -17.67
N ASN A 151 6.37 24.59 -17.47
CA ASN A 151 5.77 25.74 -16.79
C ASN A 151 6.21 25.86 -15.34
N LEU A 152 6.36 24.77 -14.57
CA LEU A 152 6.83 24.81 -13.18
C LEU A 152 8.27 25.33 -13.06
N LEU A 153 9.16 24.94 -13.97
CA LEU A 153 10.58 25.30 -13.92
C LEU A 153 10.82 26.77 -14.31
N GLU A 154 10.06 27.29 -15.26
CA GLU A 154 10.18 28.74 -15.69
C GLU A 154 9.71 29.72 -14.61
N GLY A 155 9.14 29.21 -13.53
CA GLY A 155 8.59 30.02 -12.43
C GLY A 155 7.22 30.62 -12.78
N GLN A 156 6.35 30.60 -11.81
CA GLN A 156 4.96 30.98 -11.97
C GLN A 156 4.50 31.88 -10.83
N SER A 157 3.32 32.51 -11.00
CA SER A 157 2.58 32.99 -9.84
C SER A 157 2.31 31.87 -8.87
N THR A 158 2.19 32.16 -7.58
CA THR A 158 1.90 31.15 -6.54
C THR A 158 0.68 30.32 -6.90
N GLU A 159 -0.40 30.97 -7.39
CA GLU A 159 -1.63 30.28 -7.81
C GLU A 159 -1.40 29.29 -8.96
N ALA A 160 -0.67 29.67 -10.00
CA ALA A 160 -0.37 28.78 -11.11
C ALA A 160 0.54 27.62 -10.69
N THR A 161 1.51 27.88 -9.79
CA THR A 161 2.38 26.85 -9.22
C THR A 161 1.57 25.81 -8.43
N GLU A 162 0.62 26.23 -7.58
CA GLU A 162 -0.25 25.35 -6.83
C GLU A 162 -1.12 24.46 -7.74
N VAL A 163 -1.67 25.03 -8.81
CA VAL A 163 -2.46 24.29 -9.80
C VAL A 163 -1.61 23.25 -10.53
N LEU A 164 -0.40 23.59 -10.95
CA LEU A 164 0.51 22.69 -11.67
C LEU A 164 1.04 21.56 -10.75
N LEU A 165 1.40 21.88 -9.50
CA LEU A 165 1.77 20.89 -8.49
C LEU A 165 0.58 19.98 -8.17
N GLY A 166 -0.62 20.55 -8.04
CA GLY A 166 -1.85 19.80 -7.86
C GLY A 166 -2.08 18.79 -8.97
N ASP A 167 -1.74 19.10 -10.21
CA ASP A 167 -1.82 18.16 -11.32
C ASP A 167 -0.83 16.99 -11.18
N LEU A 168 0.39 17.26 -10.75
CA LEU A 168 1.37 16.19 -10.49
C LEU A 168 0.91 15.24 -9.38
N GLU A 169 0.11 15.72 -8.44
CA GLU A 169 -0.42 14.93 -7.32
C GLU A 169 -1.73 14.23 -7.66
N ARG A 170 -2.61 14.82 -8.46
CA ARG A 170 -3.98 14.36 -8.66
C ARG A 170 -4.39 14.06 -10.09
N MET A 171 -3.60 14.45 -11.08
CA MET A 171 -3.89 14.32 -12.52
C MET A 171 -5.18 15.07 -12.96
N ASP A 172 -5.55 16.13 -12.26
CA ASP A 172 -6.86 16.80 -12.39
C ASP A 172 -6.86 18.06 -13.24
N LEU A 173 -5.70 18.58 -13.65
CA LEU A 173 -5.61 19.77 -14.50
C LEU A 173 -6.10 19.48 -15.93
N GLY A 174 -7.12 20.22 -16.35
CA GLY A 174 -7.64 20.17 -17.71
C GLY A 174 -6.62 20.69 -18.73
N VAL A 175 -6.58 20.06 -19.92
CA VAL A 175 -5.68 20.50 -21.01
C VAL A 175 -5.97 21.96 -21.43
N ALA A 176 -7.22 22.43 -21.30
CA ALA A 176 -7.60 23.81 -21.62
C ALA A 176 -6.94 24.82 -20.67
N ASP A 177 -6.97 24.53 -19.36
CA ASP A 177 -6.35 25.38 -18.35
C ASP A 177 -4.82 25.39 -18.48
N LEU A 178 -4.22 24.22 -18.71
CA LEU A 178 -2.80 24.11 -18.99
C LEU A 178 -2.39 24.94 -20.22
N LYS A 179 -3.18 24.92 -21.30
CA LYS A 179 -2.95 25.76 -22.47
C LYS A 179 -3.02 27.25 -22.15
N ARG A 180 -3.93 27.65 -21.27
CA ARG A 180 -4.04 29.05 -20.81
C ARG A 180 -2.80 29.46 -20.04
N ILE A 181 -2.37 28.65 -19.04
CA ILE A 181 -1.15 28.90 -18.26
C ILE A 181 0.06 29.00 -19.20
N HIS A 182 0.23 28.03 -20.08
CA HIS A 182 1.35 27.99 -21.02
C HIS A 182 1.41 29.22 -21.95
N ARG A 183 0.24 29.67 -22.46
CA ARG A 183 0.19 30.88 -23.30
C ARG A 183 0.57 32.12 -22.52
N THR A 184 0.17 32.22 -21.26
CA THR A 184 0.55 33.37 -20.42
C THR A 184 2.06 33.44 -20.21
N ASN A 185 2.72 32.30 -20.05
CA ASN A 185 4.14 32.23 -19.77
C ASN A 185 5.02 32.39 -21.01
N PHE A 186 4.72 31.63 -22.05
CA PHE A 186 5.59 31.51 -23.21
C PHE A 186 5.09 32.27 -24.43
N HIS A 187 3.90 32.88 -24.36
CA HIS A 187 3.25 33.58 -25.50
C HIS A 187 3.08 32.67 -26.72
N THR A 188 3.14 31.35 -26.59
CA THR A 188 3.05 30.34 -27.64
C THR A 188 1.88 29.41 -27.43
N ALA A 189 1.45 28.73 -28.49
CA ALA A 189 0.36 27.74 -28.40
C ALA A 189 0.90 26.36 -28.02
N LEU A 190 0.35 25.78 -26.95
CA LEU A 190 0.65 24.40 -26.57
C LEU A 190 -0.11 23.41 -27.44
N LYS A 191 0.62 22.55 -28.14
CA LYS A 191 0.07 21.37 -28.83
C LYS A 191 0.11 20.16 -27.88
N ALA A 192 -1.01 19.81 -27.27
CA ALA A 192 -1.12 18.64 -26.41
C ALA A 192 -2.27 17.75 -26.91
N PRO A 193 -2.03 16.45 -27.09
CA PRO A 193 -3.09 15.48 -27.41
C PRO A 193 -4.05 15.34 -26.22
N ARG A 194 -5.15 14.60 -26.46
CA ARG A 194 -6.14 14.34 -25.42
C ARG A 194 -5.51 13.46 -24.33
N PHE A 195 -5.50 13.95 -23.11
CA PHE A 195 -5.08 13.23 -21.90
C PHE A 195 -6.21 12.35 -21.37
N SER A 196 -5.85 11.18 -20.85
CA SER A 196 -6.76 10.27 -20.14
C SER A 196 -6.04 9.69 -18.91
N ALA A 197 -6.46 10.06 -17.71
CA ALA A 197 -5.87 9.56 -16.48
C ALA A 197 -5.77 8.03 -16.44
N LEU A 198 -6.83 7.32 -16.87
CA LEU A 198 -6.85 5.85 -16.93
C LEU A 198 -5.75 5.24 -17.81
N ARG A 199 -5.45 5.87 -18.95
CA ARG A 199 -4.45 5.37 -19.90
C ARG A 199 -3.05 5.85 -19.53
N ASP A 200 -2.95 7.13 -19.12
CA ASP A 200 -1.68 7.84 -19.07
C ASP A 200 -1.10 7.91 -17.65
N VAL A 201 -1.74 7.29 -16.63
CA VAL A 201 -1.26 7.26 -15.23
C VAL A 201 0.14 6.68 -15.06
N ARG A 202 0.55 5.77 -15.93
CA ARG A 202 1.90 5.18 -15.89
C ARG A 202 2.99 6.22 -16.13
N ASP A 203 2.71 7.22 -16.95
CA ASP A 203 3.67 8.31 -17.18
C ASP A 203 3.86 9.18 -15.95
N TYR A 204 2.81 9.37 -15.14
CA TYR A 204 2.92 10.04 -13.85
C TYR A 204 3.75 9.24 -12.85
N LEU A 205 3.55 7.92 -12.77
CA LEU A 205 4.38 7.05 -11.94
C LEU A 205 5.86 7.09 -12.37
N ARG A 206 6.14 7.01 -13.67
CA ARG A 206 7.50 7.11 -14.23
C ARG A 206 8.13 8.47 -13.94
N LEU A 207 7.35 9.55 -14.00
CA LEU A 207 7.81 10.88 -13.65
C LEU A 207 8.21 10.98 -12.18
N VAL A 208 7.37 10.49 -11.26
CA VAL A 208 7.68 10.49 -9.83
C VAL A 208 8.97 9.73 -9.54
N ASP A 209 9.14 8.52 -10.13
CA ASP A 209 10.38 7.76 -9.99
C ASP A 209 11.59 8.53 -10.54
N TYR A 210 11.46 9.18 -11.69
CA TYR A 210 12.55 10.01 -12.24
C TYR A 210 12.93 11.15 -11.30
N LEU A 211 11.95 11.87 -10.75
CA LEU A 211 12.17 12.97 -9.80
C LEU A 211 12.82 12.47 -8.49
N ILE A 212 12.42 11.33 -7.98
CA ILE A 212 13.03 10.69 -6.80
C ILE A 212 14.53 10.48 -7.01
N ARG A 213 14.91 9.90 -8.16
CA ARG A 213 16.33 9.70 -8.53
C ARG A 213 17.07 10.99 -8.77
N LEU A 214 16.44 11.95 -9.42
CA LEU A 214 17.01 13.27 -9.69
C LEU A 214 17.39 14.00 -8.39
N ARG A 215 16.61 13.78 -7.31
CA ARG A 215 16.86 14.33 -5.98
C ARG A 215 17.84 13.52 -5.15
N GLY A 216 18.45 12.46 -5.70
CA GLY A 216 19.48 11.66 -5.03
C GLY A 216 18.94 10.69 -3.99
N TYR A 217 17.65 10.36 -4.00
CA TYR A 217 17.12 9.27 -3.19
C TYR A 217 17.52 7.91 -3.77
N ALA A 218 17.63 6.91 -2.90
CA ALA A 218 18.07 5.57 -3.29
C ALA A 218 17.08 4.83 -4.20
N GLY A 219 15.81 5.18 -4.11
CA GLY A 219 14.73 4.61 -4.91
C GLY A 219 13.36 4.86 -4.27
N TRP A 220 12.35 4.16 -4.78
CA TRP A 220 10.97 4.29 -4.37
C TRP A 220 10.39 2.95 -3.90
N VAL A 221 9.91 2.87 -2.67
CA VAL A 221 9.16 1.73 -2.14
C VAL A 221 7.66 2.05 -2.18
N ILE A 222 6.87 1.15 -2.78
CA ILE A 222 5.42 1.31 -2.86
C ILE A 222 4.77 0.14 -2.12
N LEU A 223 4.06 0.44 -1.02
CA LEU A 223 3.44 -0.54 -0.14
C LEU A 223 1.94 -0.63 -0.42
N PHE A 224 1.49 -1.76 -0.96
CA PHE A 224 0.07 -2.07 -1.19
C PHE A 224 -0.43 -3.00 -0.09
N ASP A 225 -1.37 -2.51 0.72
CA ASP A 225 -2.07 -3.33 1.74
C ASP A 225 -3.48 -3.70 1.25
N GLU A 226 -4.09 -4.72 1.86
CA GLU A 226 -5.45 -5.20 1.56
C GLU A 226 -5.63 -5.68 0.10
N VAL A 227 -4.58 -6.27 -0.50
CA VAL A 227 -4.60 -6.73 -1.91
C VAL A 227 -5.67 -7.81 -2.15
N GLU A 228 -6.10 -8.54 -1.13
CA GLU A 228 -7.21 -9.48 -1.18
C GLU A 228 -8.53 -8.87 -1.66
N LEU A 229 -8.71 -7.56 -1.56
CA LEU A 229 -9.88 -6.86 -2.09
C LEU A 229 -10.04 -6.99 -3.61
N VAL A 230 -8.98 -7.36 -4.33
CA VAL A 230 -9.07 -7.77 -5.74
C VAL A 230 -10.11 -8.88 -5.92
N GLY A 231 -10.21 -9.81 -4.96
CA GLY A 231 -11.21 -10.88 -4.98
C GLY A 231 -12.68 -10.40 -4.98
N ARG A 232 -12.96 -9.15 -4.59
CA ARG A 232 -14.32 -8.57 -4.61
C ARG A 232 -14.71 -7.98 -5.95
N LEU A 233 -13.77 -7.88 -6.88
CA LEU A 233 -14.02 -7.34 -8.22
C LEU A 233 -14.67 -8.40 -9.13
N GLY A 234 -15.40 -7.95 -10.15
CA GLY A 234 -15.87 -8.81 -11.24
C GLY A 234 -14.68 -9.37 -12.06
N ARG A 235 -14.91 -10.39 -12.88
CA ARG A 235 -13.89 -11.14 -13.65
C ARG A 235 -12.89 -10.23 -14.36
N VAL A 236 -13.38 -9.26 -15.12
CA VAL A 236 -12.52 -8.33 -15.88
C VAL A 236 -11.73 -7.40 -14.97
N GLY A 237 -12.32 -6.96 -13.86
CA GLY A 237 -11.64 -6.14 -12.86
C GLY A 237 -10.48 -6.92 -12.21
N ARG A 238 -10.71 -8.20 -11.85
CA ARG A 238 -9.64 -9.05 -11.30
C ARG A 238 -8.51 -9.25 -12.31
N ALA A 239 -8.83 -9.59 -13.56
CA ALA A 239 -7.81 -9.75 -14.61
C ALA A 239 -6.99 -8.48 -14.84
N LYS A 240 -7.63 -7.30 -14.88
CA LYS A 240 -6.93 -6.01 -14.97
C LYS A 240 -6.08 -5.73 -13.73
N SER A 241 -6.54 -6.10 -12.54
CA SER A 241 -5.76 -5.95 -11.31
C SER A 241 -4.49 -6.78 -11.34
N TYR A 242 -4.58 -8.06 -11.76
CA TYR A 242 -3.39 -8.90 -11.93
C TYR A 242 -2.44 -8.33 -12.99
N ALA A 243 -2.97 -7.82 -14.10
CA ALA A 243 -2.15 -7.16 -15.11
C ALA A 243 -1.45 -5.91 -14.55
N ASN A 244 -2.11 -5.11 -13.73
CA ASN A 244 -1.51 -3.94 -13.09
C ASN A 244 -0.44 -4.34 -12.06
N ILE A 245 -0.65 -5.39 -11.26
CA ILE A 245 0.39 -5.96 -10.39
C ILE A 245 1.62 -6.36 -11.24
N GLY A 246 1.41 -7.11 -12.31
CA GLY A 246 2.50 -7.55 -13.18
C GLY A 246 3.23 -6.40 -13.88
N ARG A 247 2.53 -5.33 -14.26
CA ARG A 247 3.13 -4.12 -14.83
C ARG A 247 3.97 -3.35 -13.82
N LEU A 248 3.49 -3.24 -12.58
CA LEU A 248 4.25 -2.63 -11.48
C LEU A 248 5.47 -3.48 -11.11
N ALA A 249 5.38 -4.80 -11.31
CA ALA A 249 6.42 -5.76 -10.97
C ALA A 249 7.58 -5.81 -11.98
N ILE A 250 7.38 -5.34 -13.22
CA ILE A 250 8.43 -5.41 -14.25
C ILE A 250 9.49 -4.36 -13.95
N ASP A 251 10.66 -4.84 -13.53
CA ASP A 251 11.86 -4.03 -13.32
C ASP A 251 11.58 -2.70 -12.58
N GLY A 252 10.66 -2.72 -11.61
CA GLY A 252 10.24 -1.53 -10.89
C GLY A 252 9.80 -0.41 -11.84
N LEU A 253 8.69 -0.57 -12.52
CA LEU A 253 8.16 0.33 -13.58
C LEU A 253 9.08 0.47 -14.83
N GLY A 254 9.99 -0.47 -15.04
CA GLY A 254 10.99 -0.42 -16.12
C GLY A 254 12.17 0.50 -15.84
N THR A 255 12.38 0.94 -14.60
CA THR A 255 13.43 1.89 -14.22
C THR A 255 14.53 1.27 -13.35
N GLY A 256 14.26 0.14 -12.73
CA GLY A 256 15.18 -0.54 -11.82
C GLY A 256 15.26 0.06 -10.41
N HIS A 257 14.54 1.13 -10.11
CA HIS A 257 14.66 1.85 -8.83
C HIS A 257 13.42 1.77 -7.93
N VAL A 258 12.42 0.97 -8.31
CA VAL A 258 11.16 0.84 -7.56
C VAL A 258 11.03 -0.55 -6.96
N LEU A 259 10.56 -0.61 -5.72
CA LEU A 259 10.19 -1.83 -5.00
C LEU A 259 8.70 -1.80 -4.67
N PRO A 260 7.81 -2.33 -5.52
CA PRO A 260 6.42 -2.58 -5.14
C PRO A 260 6.34 -3.78 -4.20
N VAL A 261 5.59 -3.64 -3.11
CA VAL A 261 5.34 -4.70 -2.13
C VAL A 261 3.84 -4.88 -1.96
N PHE A 262 3.36 -6.10 -2.19
CA PHE A 262 1.93 -6.44 -2.14
C PHE A 262 1.63 -7.30 -0.92
N ALA A 263 0.84 -6.81 0.03
CA ALA A 263 0.39 -7.59 1.18
C ALA A 263 -1.02 -8.13 0.94
N VAL A 264 -1.17 -9.44 1.05
CA VAL A 264 -2.40 -10.17 0.71
C VAL A 264 -2.78 -11.14 1.83
N ALA A 265 -4.08 -11.41 2.01
CA ALA A 265 -4.53 -12.45 2.94
C ALA A 265 -4.11 -13.85 2.44
N SER A 266 -3.67 -14.73 3.36
CA SER A 266 -3.16 -16.07 3.01
C SER A 266 -4.19 -16.97 2.30
N ASN A 267 -5.48 -16.77 2.58
CA ASN A 267 -6.56 -17.50 1.92
C ASN A 267 -6.87 -17.01 0.50
N PHE A 268 -6.29 -15.88 0.05
CA PHE A 268 -6.53 -15.34 -1.29
C PHE A 268 -6.15 -16.35 -2.39
N TYR A 269 -5.06 -17.08 -2.19
CA TYR A 269 -4.64 -18.11 -3.12
C TYR A 269 -5.71 -19.19 -3.32
N THR A 270 -6.22 -19.74 -2.23
CA THR A 270 -7.22 -20.82 -2.29
C THR A 270 -8.61 -20.31 -2.70
N ASP A 271 -9.05 -19.19 -2.17
CA ASP A 271 -10.42 -18.71 -2.32
C ASP A 271 -10.66 -17.93 -3.62
N VAL A 272 -9.60 -17.27 -4.14
CA VAL A 272 -9.71 -16.46 -5.36
C VAL A 272 -8.98 -17.11 -6.52
N LEU A 273 -7.68 -17.37 -6.41
CA LEU A 273 -6.92 -17.86 -7.55
C LEU A 273 -7.30 -19.29 -7.94
N LEU A 274 -7.47 -20.20 -6.96
CA LEU A 274 -7.84 -21.60 -7.24
C LEU A 274 -9.34 -21.80 -7.42
N ARG A 275 -10.15 -21.45 -6.40
CA ARG A 275 -11.60 -21.73 -6.41
C ARG A 275 -12.33 -21.06 -7.58
N ARG A 276 -11.92 -19.85 -7.97
CA ARG A 276 -12.50 -19.11 -9.12
C ARG A 276 -11.78 -19.39 -10.43
N ASN A 277 -10.73 -20.23 -10.40
CA ASN A 277 -9.90 -20.56 -11.54
C ASN A 277 -9.28 -19.35 -12.25
N ASP A 278 -8.98 -18.27 -11.51
CA ASP A 278 -8.45 -17.04 -12.07
C ASP A 278 -7.06 -17.24 -12.71
N GLN A 279 -6.30 -18.23 -12.23
CA GLN A 279 -5.00 -18.61 -12.81
C GLN A 279 -5.08 -18.88 -14.31
N GLN A 280 -6.11 -19.60 -14.74
CA GLN A 280 -6.32 -19.99 -16.14
C GLN A 280 -7.18 -18.98 -16.87
N LEU A 281 -8.26 -18.54 -16.27
CA LEU A 281 -9.28 -17.74 -16.96
C LEU A 281 -8.96 -16.25 -17.06
N ALA A 282 -8.22 -15.67 -16.09
CA ALA A 282 -7.97 -14.23 -16.10
C ALA A 282 -7.15 -13.76 -17.31
N PRO A 283 -6.07 -14.46 -17.73
CA PRO A 283 -5.36 -14.15 -18.98
C PRO A 283 -6.28 -14.22 -20.21
N ASP A 284 -7.16 -15.22 -20.28
CA ASP A 284 -8.07 -15.41 -21.42
C ASP A 284 -9.07 -14.25 -21.56
N TRP A 285 -9.61 -13.72 -20.45
CA TRP A 285 -10.51 -12.55 -20.49
C TRP A 285 -9.84 -11.30 -21.06
N LEU A 286 -8.52 -11.19 -20.95
CA LEU A 286 -7.74 -10.11 -21.56
C LEU A 286 -7.38 -10.42 -23.00
N ALA A 287 -7.09 -11.68 -23.32
CA ALA A 287 -6.75 -12.13 -24.66
C ALA A 287 -7.87 -11.87 -25.69
N VAL A 288 -9.14 -12.07 -25.30
CA VAL A 288 -10.31 -11.75 -26.12
C VAL A 288 -10.34 -10.26 -26.58
N ARG A 289 -9.63 -9.38 -25.85
CA ARG A 289 -9.53 -7.94 -26.18
C ARG A 289 -8.34 -7.58 -27.04
N GLY A 290 -7.52 -8.56 -27.42
CA GLY A 290 -6.36 -8.36 -28.27
C GLY A 290 -5.16 -7.67 -27.58
N ASP A 291 -5.14 -7.58 -26.23
CA ASP A 291 -4.07 -6.93 -25.49
C ASP A 291 -3.07 -7.97 -24.97
N ALA A 292 -2.11 -8.35 -25.83
CA ALA A 292 -1.08 -9.35 -25.52
C ALA A 292 -0.16 -8.92 -24.36
N GLU A 293 0.14 -7.63 -24.23
CA GLU A 293 0.93 -7.08 -23.10
C GLU A 293 0.19 -7.26 -21.78
N ALA A 294 -1.11 -6.96 -21.74
CA ALA A 294 -1.92 -7.15 -20.55
C ALA A 294 -2.03 -8.63 -20.15
N VAL A 295 -2.11 -9.54 -21.11
CA VAL A 295 -2.13 -10.99 -20.85
C VAL A 295 -0.85 -11.43 -20.14
N GLU A 296 0.29 -11.03 -20.67
CA GLU A 296 1.59 -11.40 -20.09
C GLU A 296 1.81 -10.76 -18.74
N ALA A 297 1.43 -9.49 -18.58
CA ALA A 297 1.45 -8.82 -17.28
C ALA A 297 0.50 -9.49 -16.26
N CYS A 298 -0.68 -9.94 -16.69
CA CYS A 298 -1.61 -10.68 -15.84
C CYS A 298 -0.99 -11.98 -15.32
N ARG A 299 -0.35 -12.77 -16.18
CA ARG A 299 0.35 -14.00 -15.78
C ARG A 299 1.43 -13.73 -14.75
N ARG A 300 2.24 -12.68 -14.95
CA ARG A 300 3.28 -12.27 -13.98
C ARG A 300 2.70 -11.86 -12.64
N GLY A 301 1.62 -11.06 -12.64
CA GLY A 301 0.95 -10.63 -11.42
C GLY A 301 0.37 -11.80 -10.63
N ILE A 302 -0.21 -12.79 -11.31
CA ILE A 302 -0.71 -14.02 -10.69
C ILE A 302 0.45 -14.82 -10.09
N ALA A 303 1.53 -15.05 -10.86
CA ALA A 303 2.70 -15.78 -10.37
C ALA A 303 3.31 -15.15 -9.13
N LEU A 304 3.44 -13.82 -9.09
CA LEU A 304 3.91 -13.09 -7.91
C LEU A 304 3.05 -13.36 -6.67
N LEU A 305 1.72 -13.34 -6.83
CA LEU A 305 0.80 -13.58 -5.70
C LEU A 305 0.79 -15.05 -5.25
N GLN A 306 1.06 -15.99 -6.16
CA GLN A 306 1.21 -17.42 -5.83
C GLN A 306 2.48 -17.70 -5.02
N GLU A 307 3.55 -16.97 -5.32
CA GLU A 307 4.86 -17.08 -4.65
C GLU A 307 4.96 -16.16 -3.42
N ALA A 308 3.84 -15.58 -2.96
CA ALA A 308 3.84 -14.67 -1.84
C ALA A 308 4.43 -15.33 -0.59
N HIS A 309 5.38 -14.64 0.04
CA HIS A 309 6.02 -15.10 1.27
C HIS A 309 5.03 -15.17 2.43
N LEU A 310 4.79 -16.36 2.97
CA LEU A 310 3.88 -16.56 4.08
C LEU A 310 4.55 -16.15 5.40
N LEU A 311 3.97 -15.15 6.07
CA LEU A 311 4.39 -14.78 7.42
C LEU A 311 4.13 -15.92 8.41
N GLN A 312 5.19 -16.35 9.09
CA GLN A 312 5.06 -17.37 10.13
C GLN A 312 4.44 -16.79 11.40
N PRO A 313 3.64 -17.57 12.14
CA PRO A 313 3.17 -17.17 13.46
C PRO A 313 4.31 -16.80 14.41
N LEU A 314 4.06 -15.91 15.36
CA LEU A 314 5.04 -15.59 16.39
C LEU A 314 5.29 -16.79 17.32
N SER A 315 6.57 -17.10 17.57
CA SER A 315 6.94 -18.12 18.54
C SER A 315 6.58 -17.68 19.98
N PRO A 316 6.46 -18.60 20.94
CA PRO A 316 6.27 -18.25 22.34
C PRO A 316 7.32 -17.27 22.88
N ALA A 317 8.59 -17.44 22.51
CA ALA A 317 9.67 -16.54 22.93
C ALA A 317 9.47 -15.11 22.37
N ASN A 318 9.05 -14.98 21.11
CA ASN A 318 8.72 -13.69 20.51
C ASN A 318 7.52 -13.03 21.19
N TRP A 319 6.51 -13.82 21.59
CA TRP A 319 5.37 -13.34 22.37
C TRP A 319 5.80 -12.79 23.73
N GLN A 320 6.62 -13.54 24.47
CA GLN A 320 7.13 -13.11 25.77
C GLN A 320 7.89 -11.79 25.68
N GLN A 321 8.76 -11.64 24.69
CA GLN A 321 9.50 -10.41 24.45
C GLN A 321 8.57 -9.24 24.06
N PHE A 322 7.57 -9.47 23.21
CA PHE A 322 6.60 -8.46 22.82
C PHE A 322 5.78 -7.99 24.02
N LEU A 323 5.29 -8.93 24.84
CA LEU A 323 4.51 -8.62 26.02
C LEU A 323 5.35 -7.93 27.10
N GLN A 324 6.65 -8.21 27.21
CA GLN A 324 7.53 -7.44 28.07
C GLN A 324 7.61 -5.97 27.65
N ASN A 325 7.81 -5.70 26.36
CA ASN A 325 7.78 -4.31 25.86
C ASN A 325 6.43 -3.63 26.05
N LEU A 326 5.34 -4.39 25.98
CA LEU A 326 3.99 -3.90 26.25
C LEU A 326 3.83 -3.50 27.72
N ILE A 327 4.31 -4.33 28.65
CA ILE A 327 4.32 -4.04 30.09
C ILE A 327 5.13 -2.78 30.34
N ASP A 328 6.37 -2.71 29.87
CA ASP A 328 7.25 -1.55 30.05
C ASP A 328 6.64 -0.25 29.51
N ALA A 329 5.94 -0.33 28.38
CA ALA A 329 5.22 0.81 27.83
C ALA A 329 4.01 1.20 28.68
N HIS A 330 3.24 0.24 29.18
CA HIS A 330 2.08 0.49 30.01
C HIS A 330 2.47 1.10 31.36
N GLU A 331 3.50 0.55 32.00
CA GLU A 331 4.07 1.08 33.23
C GLU A 331 4.61 2.52 33.05
N SER A 332 5.35 2.75 31.93
CA SER A 332 5.85 4.09 31.59
C SER A 332 4.73 5.09 31.26
N ALA A 333 3.63 4.63 30.62
CA ALA A 333 2.52 5.50 30.24
C ALA A 333 1.71 5.98 31.42
N TYR A 334 1.52 5.14 32.44
CA TYR A 334 0.64 5.41 33.58
C TYR A 334 1.37 5.59 34.92
N ASP A 335 2.73 5.52 34.92
CA ASP A 335 3.60 5.73 36.10
C ASP A 335 3.26 4.75 37.24
N TRP A 336 3.30 3.46 36.96
CA TRP A 336 3.00 2.39 37.89
C TRP A 336 3.88 1.16 37.63
N SER A 337 3.77 0.13 38.48
CA SER A 337 4.43 -1.17 38.28
C SER A 337 3.42 -2.31 38.39
N SER A 338 3.38 -3.16 37.40
CA SER A 338 2.46 -4.30 37.36
C SER A 338 2.96 -5.49 38.17
N GLY A 339 4.28 -5.60 38.40
CA GLY A 339 4.91 -6.79 38.95
C GLY A 339 4.88 -8.00 38.02
N LEU A 340 4.46 -7.83 36.75
CA LEU A 340 4.38 -8.89 35.75
C LEU A 340 5.65 -8.95 34.90
N THR A 341 5.90 -10.15 34.37
CA THR A 341 6.90 -10.38 33.34
C THR A 341 6.21 -10.72 32.01
N GLY A 342 6.92 -10.55 30.90
CA GLY A 342 6.39 -10.96 29.59
C GLY A 342 6.01 -12.43 29.54
N GLN A 343 6.72 -13.30 30.28
CA GLN A 343 6.37 -14.71 30.42
C GLN A 343 5.04 -14.89 31.17
N SER A 344 4.90 -14.28 32.35
CA SER A 344 3.67 -14.41 33.14
C SER A 344 2.44 -13.87 32.41
N LEU A 345 2.58 -12.73 31.72
CA LEU A 345 1.49 -12.18 30.90
C LEU A 345 1.19 -13.08 29.69
N TRP A 346 2.19 -13.72 29.08
CA TRP A 346 1.97 -14.69 28.00
C TRP A 346 1.19 -15.91 28.46
N GLU A 347 1.52 -16.47 29.62
CA GLU A 347 0.80 -17.60 30.22
C GLU A 347 -0.66 -17.26 30.50
N LEU A 348 -0.94 -16.05 31.00
CA LEU A 348 -2.29 -15.53 31.21
C LEU A 348 -3.06 -15.39 29.89
N VAL A 349 -2.49 -14.73 28.90
CA VAL A 349 -3.12 -14.55 27.58
C VAL A 349 -3.38 -15.88 26.91
N ARG A 350 -2.44 -16.82 26.99
CA ARG A 350 -2.59 -18.17 26.43
C ARG A 350 -3.70 -18.97 27.13
N ALA A 351 -3.86 -18.81 28.43
CA ALA A 351 -4.90 -19.49 29.19
C ALA A 351 -6.32 -19.00 28.86
N ILE A 352 -6.42 -17.72 28.45
CA ILE A 352 -7.70 -17.08 28.09
C ILE A 352 -8.07 -17.34 26.62
N THR A 353 -7.07 -17.42 25.71
CA THR A 353 -7.30 -17.63 24.28
C THR A 353 -7.41 -19.11 23.96
N THR A 354 -8.44 -19.49 23.22
CA THR A 354 -8.59 -20.84 22.67
C THR A 354 -7.57 -21.07 21.54
N GLU A 355 -7.36 -22.32 21.13
CA GLU A 355 -6.47 -22.65 19.98
C GLU A 355 -6.92 -22.00 18.68
N THR A 356 -8.21 -21.68 18.56
CA THR A 356 -8.79 -20.99 17.42
C THR A 356 -8.49 -19.47 17.39
N ASP A 357 -8.25 -18.86 18.57
CA ASP A 357 -7.95 -17.42 18.69
C ASP A 357 -6.45 -17.13 18.65
N THR A 358 -5.78 -17.58 17.60
CA THR A 358 -4.33 -17.38 17.44
C THR A 358 -3.96 -15.99 16.89
N LYS A 359 -4.93 -15.18 16.54
CA LYS A 359 -4.72 -13.85 15.91
C LYS A 359 -3.95 -12.92 16.86
N VAL A 360 -2.89 -12.32 16.34
CA VAL A 360 -2.02 -11.40 17.09
C VAL A 360 -2.82 -10.24 17.70
N ARG A 361 -3.75 -9.66 16.93
CA ARG A 361 -4.58 -8.53 17.36
C ARG A 361 -5.43 -8.88 18.59
N VAL A 362 -6.06 -10.06 18.62
CA VAL A 362 -6.89 -10.51 19.74
C VAL A 362 -6.06 -10.65 21.01
N ARG A 363 -4.94 -11.35 20.92
CA ARG A 363 -4.02 -11.56 22.05
C ARG A 363 -3.48 -10.24 22.61
N LEU A 364 -3.15 -9.28 21.75
CA LEU A 364 -2.67 -7.97 22.18
C LEU A 364 -3.75 -7.16 22.89
N ARG A 365 -4.97 -7.14 22.36
CA ARG A 365 -6.09 -6.47 23.02
C ARG A 365 -6.36 -7.06 24.41
N LEU A 366 -6.36 -8.38 24.53
CA LEU A 366 -6.53 -9.05 25.84
C LEU A 366 -5.39 -8.70 26.81
N ALA A 367 -4.15 -8.68 26.34
CA ALA A 367 -3.01 -8.28 27.18
C ALA A 367 -3.12 -6.84 27.68
N ILE A 368 -3.47 -5.91 26.79
CA ILE A 368 -3.65 -4.49 27.16
C ILE A 368 -4.79 -4.35 28.16
N GLN A 369 -5.92 -4.98 27.88
CA GLN A 369 -7.08 -4.96 28.75
C GLN A 369 -6.79 -5.54 30.13
N TRP A 370 -6.01 -6.62 30.19
CA TRP A 370 -5.56 -7.20 31.46
C TRP A 370 -4.73 -6.18 32.26
N LEU A 371 -3.78 -5.51 31.63
CA LEU A 371 -2.96 -4.48 32.27
C LEU A 371 -3.79 -3.26 32.72
N ASP A 372 -4.75 -2.82 31.89
CA ASP A 372 -5.67 -1.73 32.23
C ASP A 372 -6.48 -2.05 33.49
N LEU A 373 -7.07 -3.24 33.57
CA LEU A 373 -7.88 -3.69 34.71
C LEU A 373 -7.02 -3.90 35.97
N LEU A 374 -5.82 -4.47 35.82
CA LEU A 374 -4.89 -4.63 36.92
C LEU A 374 -4.46 -3.26 37.49
N HIS A 375 -4.15 -2.29 36.63
CA HIS A 375 -3.83 -0.93 37.02
C HIS A 375 -4.99 -0.24 37.71
N GLN A 376 -6.21 -0.37 37.18
CA GLN A 376 -7.40 0.29 37.70
C GLN A 376 -7.84 -0.26 39.07
N TYR A 377 -7.78 -1.57 39.27
CA TYR A 377 -8.33 -2.24 40.45
C TYR A 377 -7.30 -2.74 41.45
N GLY A 378 -6.01 -2.71 41.12
CA GLY A 378 -4.92 -3.20 41.97
C GLY A 378 -4.95 -4.70 42.26
N ARG A 379 -5.76 -5.46 41.53
CA ARG A 379 -5.90 -6.92 41.66
C ARG A 379 -6.11 -7.57 40.29
N PRO A 380 -5.65 -8.83 40.09
CA PRO A 380 -5.86 -9.54 38.84
C PRO A 380 -7.35 -9.62 38.48
N PRO A 381 -7.74 -9.29 37.23
CA PRO A 381 -9.12 -9.46 36.78
C PRO A 381 -9.46 -10.94 36.63
N THR A 382 -10.74 -11.28 36.76
CA THR A 382 -11.21 -12.64 36.46
C THR A 382 -11.26 -12.89 34.96
N ILE A 383 -11.03 -14.12 34.51
CA ILE A 383 -11.07 -14.51 33.09
C ILE A 383 -12.42 -14.13 32.43
N ARG A 384 -13.54 -14.27 33.17
CA ARG A 384 -14.87 -13.87 32.68
C ARG A 384 -14.98 -12.38 32.37
N THR A 385 -14.36 -11.50 33.18
CA THR A 385 -14.37 -10.05 32.97
C THR A 385 -13.61 -9.67 31.70
N VAL A 386 -12.51 -10.38 31.39
CA VAL A 386 -11.72 -10.11 30.19
C VAL A 386 -12.43 -10.60 28.92
N HIS A 387 -13.06 -11.78 28.95
CA HIS A 387 -13.83 -12.32 27.82
C HIS A 387 -15.06 -11.45 27.48
N GLY A 388 -15.80 -10.99 28.48
CA GLY A 388 -17.01 -10.18 28.26
C GLY A 388 -16.77 -8.83 27.55
N ILE A 389 -15.53 -8.35 27.53
CA ILE A 389 -15.15 -7.11 26.85
C ILE A 389 -14.53 -7.39 25.44
N GLY A 390 -13.99 -8.59 25.24
CA GLY A 390 -13.35 -9.00 23.98
C GLY A 390 -14.32 -9.52 22.90
N GLU A 391 -15.47 -10.06 23.31
CA GLU A 391 -16.44 -10.67 22.37
C GLU A 391 -17.20 -9.67 21.50
N VAL A 392 -17.32 -8.40 21.93
CA VAL A 392 -18.10 -7.38 21.19
C VAL A 392 -17.44 -6.98 19.86
N ASP A 393 -16.16 -7.23 19.66
CA ASP A 393 -15.39 -6.69 18.52
C ASP A 393 -14.89 -7.77 17.53
N VAL A 394 -15.22 -9.04 17.76
CA VAL A 394 -14.82 -10.16 16.86
C VAL A 394 -15.82 -10.36 15.72
N SER A 395 -16.98 -9.72 15.76
CA SER A 395 -18.07 -9.84 14.78
C SER A 395 -17.91 -9.00 13.51
N GLU A 396 -16.80 -8.30 13.31
CA GLU A 396 -16.44 -7.78 11.99
C GLU A 396 -15.74 -8.87 11.14
N GLU A 397 -16.35 -10.05 11.03
CA GLU A 397 -16.18 -10.80 9.79
C GLU A 397 -16.88 -9.96 8.71
N PRO A 398 -16.20 -9.66 7.58
CA PRO A 398 -16.89 -9.04 6.47
C PRO A 398 -18.04 -9.99 6.09
N GLU A 399 -19.27 -9.52 6.24
CA GLU A 399 -20.46 -10.21 5.67
C GLU A 399 -20.05 -10.76 4.31
N ALA A 400 -20.10 -12.08 4.18
CA ALA A 400 -19.96 -12.73 2.90
C ALA A 400 -21.03 -12.11 2.01
N ALA A 401 -20.62 -11.13 1.18
CA ALA A 401 -21.50 -10.51 0.22
C ALA A 401 -22.10 -11.65 -0.59
N ALA A 402 -23.40 -11.81 -0.45
CA ALA A 402 -24.19 -12.78 -1.18
C ALA A 402 -23.69 -12.81 -2.62
N ALA A 403 -23.24 -13.97 -3.06
CA ALA A 403 -22.89 -14.21 -4.44
C ALA A 403 -24.13 -13.85 -5.26
N ALA A 404 -24.10 -12.73 -5.97
CA ALA A 404 -25.01 -12.49 -7.05
C ALA A 404 -24.75 -13.63 -8.03
N GLU A 405 -25.65 -14.59 -8.05
CA GLU A 405 -25.68 -15.65 -9.03
C GLU A 405 -25.83 -14.98 -10.40
N ASP A 406 -24.73 -14.82 -11.12
CA ASP A 406 -24.75 -14.59 -12.55
C ASP A 406 -25.22 -15.89 -13.21
N ASP A 407 -26.52 -15.95 -13.49
CA ASP A 407 -27.17 -16.99 -14.29
C ASP A 407 -26.55 -16.96 -15.72
N PRO A 408 -25.87 -18.02 -16.19
CA PRO A 408 -25.28 -18.06 -17.53
C PRO A 408 -26.29 -18.38 -18.64
N ALA A 409 -27.62 -18.38 -18.39
CA ALA A 409 -28.64 -18.92 -19.31
C ALA A 409 -29.35 -17.89 -20.15
N ALA A 410 -28.92 -16.62 -20.28
CA ALA A 410 -29.61 -15.64 -21.12
C ALA A 410 -28.74 -15.07 -22.24
N ALA A 411 -28.30 -15.91 -23.19
CA ALA A 411 -27.88 -15.46 -24.51
C ALA A 411 -27.83 -16.63 -25.50
N ALA A 412 -28.98 -17.15 -25.88
CA ALA A 412 -29.11 -17.87 -27.14
C ALA A 412 -29.84 -16.93 -28.15
N PRO A 413 -29.31 -16.73 -29.36
CA PRO A 413 -29.99 -15.96 -30.37
C PRO A 413 -31.17 -16.78 -30.91
N SER A 414 -32.38 -16.24 -30.82
CA SER A 414 -33.58 -16.70 -31.49
C SER A 414 -33.33 -16.71 -33.01
N ALA A 415 -33.36 -17.88 -33.62
CA ALA A 415 -33.43 -18.05 -35.07
C ALA A 415 -34.78 -17.52 -35.57
N ALA A 416 -34.69 -16.60 -36.49
CA ALA A 416 -35.83 -16.13 -37.26
C ALA A 416 -36.32 -17.27 -38.15
N THR A 417 -37.56 -17.69 -38.00
CA THR A 417 -38.32 -18.41 -39.03
C THR A 417 -39.07 -17.37 -39.83
N GLU A 418 -38.72 -17.25 -41.10
CA GLU A 418 -39.60 -16.76 -42.15
C GLU A 418 -40.83 -17.67 -42.21
N ASP A 419 -42.04 -17.11 -42.25
CA ASP A 419 -43.06 -17.47 -43.20
C ASP A 419 -44.27 -16.52 -43.17
N GLU A 420 -44.63 -16.07 -44.39
CA GLU A 420 -45.93 -15.77 -44.98
C GLU A 420 -46.98 -14.88 -44.27
N ARG A 421 -47.11 -13.68 -44.71
CA ARG A 421 -48.17 -13.14 -45.59
C ARG A 421 -48.11 -11.62 -45.68
#